data_10b08421ecdc70176679f15940e4b676
#
_entry.id   10b08421ecdc70176679f15940e4b676
#
_cell.length_a   1.000
_cell.length_b   1.000
_cell.length_c   1.000
_cell.angle_alpha   90.00
_cell.angle_beta   90.00
_cell.angle_gamma   90.00
#
_symmetry.space_group_name_H-M   'P 1'
#
loop_
_entity.id
_entity.type
_entity.pdbx_description
1 polymer ?
#
loop_
_entity_poly.entity_id
_entity_poly.type
_entity_poly.pdbx_seq_one_letter_code
_entity_poly.pdbx_strand_id
1 'polypeptide(L)'
;MDCKATLMPPNELINIREMSKRSSVPAATLRYYEKLGLITSERKTSGSHRRYSEATLHRITYITLAQRAGFSLEEIAEQLAMLPNIHPVPPKAWAPLRKKWERRIDQHVAELKQLKIDLRRCTRDASR
;
A
#
# COMPACT_ATOMS: atom_id res chain seq x y z
N MET A 1 -10.41 -3.92 -5.35
CA MET A 1 -9.40 -3.35 -6.27
C MET A 1 -8.64 -4.48 -6.93
N ASP A 2 -8.63 -4.50 -8.24
CA ASP A 2 -7.94 -5.54 -9.00
C ASP A 2 -6.56 -5.05 -9.41
N CYS A 3 -5.51 -5.74 -8.95
CA CYS A 3 -4.14 -5.39 -9.30
C CYS A 3 -3.87 -5.51 -10.80
N LYS A 4 -4.65 -6.32 -11.50
CA LYS A 4 -4.51 -6.48 -12.94
C LYS A 4 -4.88 -5.24 -13.73
N ALA A 5 -5.76 -4.39 -13.17
CA ALA A 5 -6.18 -3.15 -13.83
C ALA A 5 -5.04 -2.13 -13.94
N THR A 6 -3.96 -2.31 -13.19
CA THR A 6 -2.83 -1.39 -13.16
C THR A 6 -1.61 -1.93 -13.90
N LEU A 7 -1.76 -3.02 -14.67
CA LEU A 7 -0.66 -3.59 -15.41
C LEU A 7 -0.11 -2.61 -16.45
N MET A 8 1.20 -2.66 -16.63
CA MET A 8 1.92 -1.89 -17.64
C MET A 8 2.94 -2.81 -18.31
N PRO A 9 3.38 -2.50 -19.55
CA PRO A 9 4.35 -3.33 -20.25
C PRO A 9 5.66 -3.48 -19.46
N PRO A 10 6.30 -4.66 -19.51
CA PRO A 10 7.61 -4.84 -18.89
C PRO A 10 8.62 -3.84 -19.45
N ASN A 11 9.51 -3.37 -18.57
CA ASN A 11 10.57 -2.42 -18.92
C ASN A 11 10.10 -1.01 -19.30
N GLU A 12 8.80 -0.74 -19.23
CA GLU A 12 8.31 0.61 -19.41
C GLU A 12 8.59 1.44 -18.15
N LEU A 13 9.07 2.67 -18.37
CA LEU A 13 9.25 3.64 -17.29
C LEU A 13 8.26 4.78 -17.53
N ILE A 14 7.55 5.17 -16.49
CA ILE A 14 6.56 6.23 -16.58
C ILE A 14 6.92 7.35 -15.61
N ASN A 15 6.44 8.58 -15.90
CA ASN A 15 6.70 9.71 -15.04
C ASN A 15 5.76 9.70 -13.82
N ILE A 16 6.01 10.61 -12.87
CA ILE A 16 5.24 10.64 -11.63
C ILE A 16 3.75 10.95 -11.87
N ARG A 17 3.45 11.76 -12.87
CA ARG A 17 2.06 12.09 -13.21
C ARG A 17 1.28 10.86 -13.64
N GLU A 18 1.88 10.06 -14.53
CA GLU A 18 1.27 8.82 -14.99
C GLU A 18 1.19 7.78 -13.87
N MET A 19 2.23 7.70 -13.04
CA MET A 19 2.23 6.80 -11.89
C MET A 19 1.12 7.18 -10.90
N SER A 20 0.95 8.47 -10.63
CA SER A 20 -0.13 8.97 -9.78
C SER A 20 -1.49 8.57 -10.34
N LYS A 21 -1.67 8.71 -11.65
CA LYS A 21 -2.90 8.35 -12.33
C LYS A 21 -3.21 6.86 -12.21
N ARG A 22 -2.21 6.00 -12.48
CA ARG A 22 -2.38 4.54 -12.45
C ARG A 22 -2.55 3.99 -11.05
N SER A 23 -1.86 4.57 -10.07
CA SER A 23 -1.90 4.09 -8.69
C SER A 23 -3.03 4.71 -7.88
N SER A 24 -3.64 5.78 -8.37
CA SER A 24 -4.62 6.60 -7.63
C SER A 24 -4.04 7.21 -6.36
N VAL A 25 -2.73 7.43 -6.34
CA VAL A 25 -2.02 8.04 -5.22
C VAL A 25 -1.49 9.40 -5.66
N PRO A 26 -1.75 10.48 -4.89
CA PRO A 26 -1.27 11.81 -5.27
C PRO A 26 0.24 11.86 -5.44
N ALA A 27 0.71 12.67 -6.39
CA ALA A 27 2.14 12.81 -6.66
C ALA A 27 2.94 13.23 -5.42
N ALA A 28 2.39 14.10 -4.59
CA ALA A 28 3.04 14.53 -3.35
C ALA A 28 3.25 13.34 -2.40
N THR A 29 2.26 12.45 -2.33
CA THR A 29 2.35 11.24 -1.51
C THR A 29 3.41 10.29 -2.06
N LEU A 30 3.50 10.15 -3.39
CA LEU A 30 4.52 9.32 -4.02
C LEU A 30 5.92 9.84 -3.73
N ARG A 31 6.12 11.16 -3.76
CA ARG A 31 7.40 11.78 -3.40
C ARG A 31 7.74 11.51 -1.94
N TYR A 32 6.74 11.54 -1.07
CA TYR A 32 6.92 11.23 0.34
C TYR A 32 7.34 9.77 0.54
N TYR A 33 6.68 8.84 -0.15
CA TYR A 33 7.06 7.42 -0.10
C TYR A 33 8.49 7.21 -0.57
N GLU A 34 8.89 7.91 -1.61
CA GLU A 34 10.27 7.83 -2.12
C GLU A 34 11.27 8.38 -1.09
N LYS A 35 10.92 9.48 -0.43
CA LYS A 35 11.74 10.07 0.63
C LYS A 35 11.92 9.11 1.80
N LEU A 36 10.89 8.33 2.13
CA LEU A 36 10.96 7.33 3.20
C LEU A 36 11.66 6.04 2.77
N GLY A 37 12.02 5.91 1.50
CA GLY A 37 12.65 4.71 0.98
C GLY A 37 11.69 3.56 0.69
N LEU A 38 10.39 3.82 0.72
CA LEU A 38 9.38 2.79 0.44
C LEU A 38 9.32 2.44 -1.04
N ILE A 39 9.57 3.41 -1.90
CA ILE A 39 9.63 3.22 -3.36
C ILE A 39 10.89 3.88 -3.89
N THR A 40 11.29 3.49 -5.09
CA THR A 40 12.46 4.05 -5.76
C THR A 40 12.07 4.52 -7.15
N SER A 41 12.85 5.45 -7.68
CA SER A 41 12.69 5.93 -9.05
C SER A 41 14.00 5.74 -9.79
N GLU A 42 13.92 5.77 -11.11
CA GLU A 42 15.08 5.70 -11.99
C GLU A 42 15.21 7.00 -12.75
N ARG A 43 16.47 7.41 -12.99
CA ARG A 43 16.79 8.56 -13.82
C ARG A 43 17.81 8.12 -14.87
N LYS A 44 17.52 8.42 -16.13
CA LYS A 44 18.43 8.04 -17.22
C LYS A 44 19.71 8.86 -17.21
N THR A 45 19.60 10.13 -16.82
CA THR A 45 20.73 11.04 -16.74
C THR A 45 20.57 11.98 -15.57
N SER A 46 21.68 12.58 -15.11
CA SER A 46 21.64 13.60 -14.08
C SER A 46 20.77 14.76 -14.55
N GLY A 47 19.82 15.18 -13.74
CA GLY A 47 18.90 16.27 -14.06
C GLY A 47 17.65 15.85 -14.81
N SER A 48 17.53 14.58 -15.26
CA SER A 48 16.32 14.12 -15.91
C SER A 48 15.21 13.88 -14.89
N HIS A 49 13.97 13.91 -15.37
CA HIS A 49 12.81 13.63 -14.53
C HIS A 49 12.82 12.19 -14.01
N ARG A 50 12.27 12.01 -12.81
CA ARG A 50 12.15 10.69 -12.21
C ARG A 50 11.21 9.82 -13.03
N ARG A 51 11.58 8.56 -13.16
CA ARG A 51 10.81 7.54 -13.87
C ARG A 51 10.57 6.37 -12.96
N TYR A 52 9.42 5.76 -13.10
CA TYR A 52 8.99 4.66 -12.24
C TYR A 52 8.68 3.42 -13.06
N SER A 53 9.04 2.26 -12.52
CA SER A 53 8.86 0.97 -13.17
C SER A 53 7.58 0.29 -12.73
N GLU A 54 7.25 -0.82 -13.41
CA GLU A 54 6.15 -1.69 -13.02
C GLU A 54 6.33 -2.23 -11.60
N ALA A 55 7.56 -2.59 -11.24
CA ALA A 55 7.86 -3.06 -9.88
C ALA A 55 7.44 -2.03 -8.83
N THR A 56 7.71 -0.75 -9.12
CA THR A 56 7.31 0.34 -8.24
C THR A 56 5.79 0.47 -8.15
N LEU A 57 5.08 0.32 -9.27
CA LEU A 57 3.61 0.37 -9.28
C LEU A 57 3.02 -0.72 -8.38
N HIS A 58 3.52 -1.95 -8.47
CA HIS A 58 3.07 -3.04 -7.60
C HIS A 58 3.39 -2.75 -6.13
N ARG A 59 4.56 -2.19 -5.87
CA ARG A 59 4.96 -1.83 -4.51
C ARG A 59 4.04 -0.76 -3.93
N ILE A 60 3.64 0.22 -4.72
CA ILE A 60 2.66 1.24 -4.31
C ILE A 60 1.31 0.59 -3.98
N THR A 61 0.89 -0.38 -4.78
CA THR A 61 -0.35 -1.12 -4.53
C THR A 61 -0.29 -1.84 -3.17
N TYR A 62 0.81 -2.50 -2.86
CA TYR A 62 0.99 -3.16 -1.55
C TYR A 62 0.92 -2.14 -0.41
N ILE A 63 1.59 -1.00 -0.56
CA ILE A 63 1.58 0.06 0.45
C ILE A 63 0.14 0.54 0.70
N THR A 64 -0.59 0.80 -0.36
CA THR A 64 -1.97 1.28 -0.27
C THR A 64 -2.86 0.28 0.44
N LEU A 65 -2.77 -1.00 0.07
CA LEU A 65 -3.56 -2.06 0.71
C LEU A 65 -3.21 -2.20 2.19
N ALA A 66 -1.93 -2.17 2.53
CA ALA A 66 -1.48 -2.30 3.91
C ALA A 66 -1.95 -1.12 4.77
N GLN A 67 -1.93 0.10 4.24
CA GLN A 67 -2.46 1.26 4.94
C GLN A 67 -3.95 1.13 5.20
N ARG A 68 -4.69 0.63 4.22
CA ARG A 68 -6.13 0.39 4.38
C ARG A 68 -6.42 -0.69 5.41
N ALA A 69 -5.51 -1.66 5.57
CA ALA A 69 -5.61 -2.69 6.61
C ALA A 69 -5.24 -2.16 8.00
N GLY A 70 -4.72 -0.93 8.09
CA GLY A 70 -4.44 -0.29 9.36
C GLY A 70 -2.98 -0.32 9.80
N PHE A 71 -2.07 -0.68 8.91
CA PHE A 71 -0.64 -0.65 9.24
C PHE A 71 -0.06 0.75 9.03
N SER A 72 0.89 1.12 9.88
CA SER A 72 1.64 2.35 9.72
C SER A 72 2.67 2.22 8.60
N LEU A 73 3.17 3.34 8.08
CA LEU A 73 4.20 3.32 7.05
C LEU A 73 5.49 2.65 7.55
N GLU A 74 5.82 2.79 8.83
CA GLU A 74 6.97 2.12 9.42
C GLU A 74 6.80 0.60 9.41
N GLU A 75 5.63 0.12 9.81
CA GLU A 75 5.30 -1.31 9.77
C GLU A 75 5.34 -1.83 8.33
N ILE A 76 4.83 -1.05 7.39
CA ILE A 76 4.81 -1.41 5.97
C ILE A 76 6.23 -1.53 5.44
N ALA A 77 7.11 -0.59 5.79
CA ALA A 77 8.50 -0.63 5.37
C ALA A 77 9.19 -1.92 5.83
N GLU A 78 8.98 -2.31 7.08
CA GLU A 78 9.51 -3.55 7.62
C GLU A 78 8.98 -4.78 6.88
N GLN A 79 7.68 -4.78 6.60
CA GLN A 79 7.03 -5.89 5.89
C GLN A 79 7.55 -6.02 4.46
N LEU A 80 7.68 -4.91 3.75
CA LEU A 80 8.16 -4.93 2.37
C LEU A 80 9.63 -5.35 2.28
N ALA A 81 10.42 -5.03 3.30
CA ALA A 81 11.82 -5.44 3.34
C ALA A 81 11.97 -6.97 3.43
N MET A 82 10.94 -7.68 3.90
CA MET A 82 10.94 -9.14 3.99
C MET A 82 10.59 -9.82 2.67
N LEU A 83 10.06 -9.08 1.71
CA LEU A 83 9.72 -9.64 0.40
C LEU A 83 10.97 -9.72 -0.47
N PRO A 84 11.07 -10.75 -1.33
CA PRO A 84 12.20 -10.85 -2.25
C PRO A 84 12.16 -9.73 -3.28
N ASN A 85 13.34 -9.33 -3.75
CA ASN A 85 13.47 -8.30 -4.78
C ASN A 85 13.26 -8.89 -6.17
N ILE A 86 12.19 -9.66 -6.30
CA ILE A 86 11.77 -10.30 -7.54
C ILE A 86 10.39 -9.77 -7.88
N HIS A 87 10.17 -9.48 -9.14
CA HIS A 87 8.90 -8.93 -9.55
C HIS A 87 8.33 -9.66 -10.77
N PRO A 88 7.07 -10.13 -10.73
CA PRO A 88 6.13 -10.03 -9.61
C PRO A 88 6.52 -10.92 -8.43
N VAL A 89 6.11 -10.52 -7.23
CA VAL A 89 6.41 -11.29 -6.03
C VAL A 89 5.68 -12.64 -6.09
N PRO A 90 6.41 -13.77 -5.93
CA PRO A 90 5.76 -15.08 -5.99
C PRO A 90 4.71 -15.26 -4.90
N PRO A 91 3.59 -15.94 -5.19
CA PRO A 91 2.54 -16.16 -4.18
C PRO A 91 3.06 -16.79 -2.89
N LYS A 92 4.04 -17.69 -3.00
CA LYS A 92 4.64 -18.36 -1.85
C LYS A 92 5.34 -17.38 -0.91
N ALA A 93 6.02 -16.39 -1.47
CA ALA A 93 6.70 -15.37 -0.68
C ALA A 93 5.72 -14.35 -0.10
N TRP A 94 4.62 -14.11 -0.78
CA TRP A 94 3.59 -13.16 -0.40
C TRP A 94 2.65 -13.71 0.69
N ALA A 95 2.42 -15.02 0.72
CA ALA A 95 1.39 -15.65 1.56
C ALA A 95 1.51 -15.33 3.07
N PRO A 96 2.71 -15.37 3.70
CA PRO A 96 2.81 -15.03 5.12
C PRO A 96 2.40 -13.60 5.41
N LEU A 97 2.73 -12.67 4.53
CA LEU A 97 2.40 -11.26 4.67
C LEU A 97 0.89 -11.05 4.50
N ARG A 98 0.29 -11.72 3.50
CA ARG A 98 -1.15 -11.67 3.28
C ARG A 98 -1.92 -12.16 4.51
N LYS A 99 -1.48 -13.25 5.14
CA LYS A 99 -2.10 -13.77 6.35
C LYS A 99 -2.02 -12.76 7.50
N LYS A 100 -0.90 -12.08 7.63
CA LYS A 100 -0.72 -11.05 8.65
C LYS A 100 -1.69 -9.89 8.42
N TRP A 101 -1.86 -9.48 7.18
CA TRP A 101 -2.80 -8.41 6.83
C TRP A 101 -4.25 -8.82 7.07
N GLU A 102 -4.60 -10.06 6.70
CA GLU A 102 -5.94 -10.59 6.95
C GLU A 102 -6.27 -10.61 8.45
N ARG A 103 -5.31 -11.02 9.28
CA ARG A 103 -5.50 -11.00 10.74
C ARG A 103 -5.74 -9.58 11.26
N ARG A 104 -5.03 -8.60 10.73
CA ARG A 104 -5.22 -7.21 11.12
C ARG A 104 -6.62 -6.72 10.71
N ILE A 105 -7.07 -7.11 9.52
CA ILE A 105 -8.41 -6.76 9.04
C ILE A 105 -9.48 -7.39 9.95
N ASP A 106 -9.34 -8.67 10.27
CA ASP A 106 -10.26 -9.36 11.17
C ASP A 106 -10.32 -8.70 12.54
N GLN A 107 -9.18 -8.26 13.05
CA GLN A 107 -9.08 -7.55 14.31
C GLN A 107 -9.83 -6.23 14.26
N HIS A 108 -9.67 -5.46 13.18
CA HIS A 108 -10.40 -4.21 12.98
C HIS A 108 -11.91 -4.44 12.86
N VAL A 109 -12.33 -5.50 12.18
CA VAL A 109 -13.74 -5.85 12.08
C VAL A 109 -14.32 -6.10 13.48
N ALA A 110 -13.60 -6.86 14.31
CA ALA A 110 -14.04 -7.14 15.68
C ALA A 110 -14.12 -5.87 16.52
N GLU A 111 -13.12 -4.99 16.40
CA GLU A 111 -13.08 -3.72 17.12
C GLU A 111 -14.25 -2.81 16.71
N LEU A 112 -14.57 -2.74 15.42
CA LEU A 112 -15.68 -1.94 14.92
C LEU A 112 -17.03 -2.48 15.39
N LYS A 113 -17.19 -3.79 15.44
CA LYS A 113 -18.41 -4.42 15.98
C LYS A 113 -18.59 -4.09 17.45
N GLN A 114 -17.48 -4.14 18.21
CA GLN A 114 -17.52 -3.78 19.63
C GLN A 114 -17.86 -2.30 19.81
N LEU A 115 -17.31 -1.43 18.98
CA LEU A 115 -17.61 -0.01 19.00
C LEU A 115 -19.10 0.26 18.79
N LYS A 116 -19.73 -0.46 17.87
CA LYS A 116 -21.20 -0.34 17.66
C LYS A 116 -21.97 -0.69 18.92
N ILE A 117 -21.56 -1.74 19.61
CA ILE A 117 -22.19 -2.16 20.87
C ILE A 117 -22.03 -1.07 21.92
N ASP A 118 -20.82 -0.53 22.04
CA ASP A 118 -20.52 0.52 23.01
C ASP A 118 -21.32 1.79 22.75
N LEU A 119 -21.45 2.18 21.47
CA LEU A 119 -22.24 3.34 21.09
C LEU A 119 -23.71 3.17 21.45
N ARG A 120 -24.28 2.00 21.21
CA ARG A 120 -25.68 1.70 21.56
C ARG A 120 -25.91 1.77 23.04
N ARG A 121 -24.98 1.25 23.85
CA ARG A 121 -25.06 1.32 25.31
C ARG A 121 -25.00 2.77 25.78
N CYS A 122 -24.05 3.53 25.26
CA CYS A 122 -23.87 4.92 25.63
C CYS A 122 -25.12 5.76 25.28
N THR A 123 -25.66 5.56 24.09
CA THR A 123 -26.86 6.28 23.65
C THR A 123 -28.08 5.91 24.50
N ARG A 124 -28.21 4.63 24.88
CA ARG A 124 -29.31 4.16 25.72
C ARG A 124 -29.23 4.78 27.11
N ASP A 125 -28.04 4.81 27.69
CA ASP A 125 -27.84 5.39 29.02
C ASP A 125 -28.09 6.90 29.01
N ALA A 126 -27.73 7.59 27.93
CA ALA A 126 -27.96 9.03 27.79
C ALA A 126 -29.47 9.36 27.62
N SER A 127 -30.28 8.40 27.23
CA SER A 127 -31.72 8.59 27.00
C SER A 127 -32.58 8.46 28.28
N ARG A 128 -31.98 8.09 29.39
CA ARG A 128 -32.65 7.93 30.67
C ARG A 128 -32.77 9.24 31.47
#